data_012436dc2929132d8853a44065803ecc
#
_entry.id   012436dc2929132d8853a44065803ecc
#
_cell.length_a   1.000
_cell.length_b   1.000
_cell.length_c   1.000
_cell.angle_alpha   90.00
_cell.angle_beta   90.00
_cell.angle_gamma   90.00
#
_symmetry.space_group_name_H-M   'P 1'
#
loop_
_entity.id
_entity.type
_entity.pdbx_description
1 polymer ?
#
loop_
_entity_poly.entity_id
_entity_poly.type
_entity_poly.pdbx_seq_one_letter_code
_entity_poly.pdbx_strand_id
1 'polypeptide(L)'
;MSIQIFITGGTFDKEYNEITGELYFKHTHLKEMLSMGRSKLDVEIDQLMLMDSLDMTEKDREIIVDSCKTCNFDQIIITHGTDTMVDSARLLAKENIDKTIVFTGAMIPIDFGSSD
;
A
#
# COMPACT_ATOMS: atom_id res chain seq x y z
N MET A 1 -1.06 17.01 -12.49
CA MET A 1 -1.50 15.60 -12.41
C MET A 1 -1.45 15.15 -10.96
N SER A 2 -2.56 14.63 -10.45
CA SER A 2 -2.65 14.17 -9.07
C SER A 2 -2.74 12.66 -9.02
N ILE A 3 -2.09 12.07 -8.03
CA ILE A 3 -2.07 10.63 -7.83
C ILE A 3 -2.63 10.33 -6.44
N GLN A 4 -3.56 9.40 -6.37
CA GLN A 4 -4.04 8.86 -5.11
C GLN A 4 -3.16 7.68 -4.71
N ILE A 5 -2.70 7.67 -3.46
CA ILE A 5 -2.00 6.53 -2.90
C ILE A 5 -2.86 5.96 -1.77
N PHE A 6 -3.26 4.70 -1.90
CA PHE A 6 -3.93 3.97 -0.85
C PHE A 6 -2.94 3.03 -0.17
N ILE A 7 -2.87 3.12 1.14
CA ILE A 7 -1.96 2.30 1.94
C ILE A 7 -2.75 1.16 2.55
N THR A 8 -2.30 -0.07 2.32
CA THR A 8 -2.90 -1.24 2.94
C THR A 8 -1.93 -1.97 3.88
N GLY A 9 -0.67 -1.57 3.88
CA GLY A 9 0.37 -2.20 4.67
C GLY A 9 1.45 -2.77 3.76
N GLY A 10 2.05 -3.85 4.20
CA GLY A 10 3.15 -4.49 3.50
C GLY A 10 4.45 -4.36 4.27
N THR A 11 5.39 -5.22 3.96
CA THR A 11 6.64 -5.35 4.71
C THR A 11 7.43 -4.05 4.80
N PHE A 12 7.39 -3.21 3.75
CA PHE A 12 8.14 -1.96 3.75
C PHE A 12 7.72 -1.01 4.89
N ASP A 13 6.48 -1.09 5.36
CA ASP A 13 5.93 -0.25 6.42
C ASP A 13 6.08 -0.85 7.81
N LYS A 14 6.66 -2.03 7.94
CA LYS A 14 6.87 -2.66 9.24
C LYS A 14 8.08 -2.06 9.96
N GLU A 15 8.00 -2.02 11.28
CA GLU A 15 9.11 -1.68 12.15
C GLU A 15 9.63 -2.93 12.83
N TYR A 16 10.90 -2.92 13.21
CA TYR A 16 11.55 -4.04 13.87
C TYR A 16 11.60 -3.83 15.38
N ASN A 17 11.15 -4.81 16.13
CA ASN A 17 11.28 -4.84 17.58
C ASN A 17 12.57 -5.55 17.96
N GLU A 18 13.57 -4.81 18.41
CA GLU A 18 14.89 -5.34 18.76
C GLU A 18 14.85 -6.31 19.95
N ILE A 19 13.85 -6.19 20.81
CA ILE A 19 13.70 -7.05 21.99
C ILE A 19 13.13 -8.41 21.63
N THR A 20 12.05 -8.42 20.83
CA THR A 20 11.35 -9.67 20.46
C THR A 20 11.82 -10.26 19.14
N GLY A 21 12.51 -9.50 18.31
CA GLY A 21 12.91 -9.90 16.98
C GLY A 21 11.77 -9.91 15.97
N GLU A 22 10.63 -9.34 16.30
CA GLU A 22 9.45 -9.35 15.43
C GLU A 22 9.33 -8.09 14.61
N LEU A 23 8.75 -8.22 13.42
CA LEU A 23 8.32 -7.10 12.60
C LEU A 23 6.86 -6.77 12.92
N TYR A 24 6.52 -5.49 13.05
CA TYR A 24 5.17 -5.06 13.39
C TYR A 24 4.82 -3.75 12.70
N PHE A 25 3.52 -3.46 12.61
CA PHE A 25 3.02 -2.19 12.09
C PHE A 25 2.77 -1.20 13.22
N LYS A 26 3.22 0.03 13.05
CA LYS A 26 2.94 1.12 13.98
C LYS A 26 2.26 2.27 13.25
N HIS A 27 2.88 2.77 12.18
CA HIS A 27 2.32 3.80 11.31
C HIS A 27 2.95 3.69 9.94
N THR A 28 2.37 4.34 8.94
CA THR A 28 2.98 4.30 7.61
C THR A 28 4.20 5.21 7.53
N HIS A 29 5.18 4.77 6.75
CA HIS A 29 6.41 5.52 6.46
C HIS A 29 6.39 6.14 5.07
N LEU A 30 5.25 6.11 4.37
CA LEU A 30 5.20 6.50 2.96
C LEU A 30 5.60 7.96 2.74
N LYS A 31 5.17 8.88 3.60
CA LYS A 31 5.55 10.29 3.47
C LYS A 31 7.06 10.48 3.57
N GLU A 32 7.69 9.75 4.47
CA GLU A 32 9.14 9.76 4.65
C GLU A 32 9.84 9.21 3.41
N MET A 33 9.32 8.13 2.85
CA MET A 33 9.86 7.52 1.62
C MET A 33 9.80 8.50 0.44
N LEU A 34 8.67 9.17 0.25
CA LEU A 34 8.50 10.16 -0.82
C LEU A 34 9.45 11.33 -0.63
N SER A 35 9.66 11.77 0.60
CA SER A 35 10.61 12.84 0.91
C SER A 35 12.04 12.41 0.62
N MET A 36 12.43 11.20 1.02
CA MET A 36 13.75 10.64 0.75
C MET A 36 14.00 10.49 -0.76
N GLY A 37 12.98 10.08 -1.50
CA GLY A 37 13.03 9.98 -2.95
C GLY A 37 12.92 11.31 -3.69
N ARG A 38 12.78 12.41 -2.95
CA ARG A 38 12.63 13.77 -3.50
C ARG A 38 11.47 13.87 -4.49
N SER A 39 10.37 13.20 -4.19
CA SER A 39 9.17 13.26 -5.04
C SER A 39 8.60 14.68 -5.07
N LYS A 40 8.30 15.15 -6.27
CA LYS A 40 7.65 16.45 -6.50
C LYS A 40 6.24 16.28 -7.04
N LEU A 41 5.74 15.06 -7.06
CA LEU A 41 4.39 14.79 -7.54
C LEU A 41 3.36 15.27 -6.53
N ASP A 42 2.22 15.72 -7.04
CA ASP A 42 1.06 16.03 -6.22
C ASP A 42 0.35 14.72 -5.87
N VAL A 43 0.48 14.30 -4.62
CA VAL A 43 -0.08 13.03 -4.16
C VAL A 43 -1.03 13.27 -3.01
N GLU A 44 -2.09 12.48 -2.97
CA GLU A 44 -2.98 12.38 -1.82
C GLU A 44 -2.83 10.97 -1.25
N ILE A 45 -2.64 10.89 0.07
CA ILE A 45 -2.35 9.62 0.75
C ILE A 45 -3.48 9.31 1.71
N ASP A 46 -4.11 8.16 1.54
CA ASP A 46 -5.13 7.64 2.45
C ASP A 46 -4.72 6.26 2.93
N GLN A 47 -4.71 6.10 4.24
CA GLN A 47 -4.44 4.79 4.84
C GLN A 47 -5.75 4.03 4.98
N LEU A 48 -5.91 2.97 4.23
CA LEU A 48 -7.09 2.10 4.32
C LEU A 48 -6.94 1.10 5.46
N MET A 49 -5.75 0.55 5.62
CA MET A 49 -5.41 -0.42 6.66
C MET A 49 -3.90 -0.54 6.77
N LEU A 50 -3.42 -1.18 7.84
CA LEU A 50 -2.02 -1.57 8.00
C LEU A 50 -1.99 -3.03 8.43
N MET A 51 -1.88 -3.94 7.48
CA MET A 51 -1.87 -5.36 7.77
C MET A 51 -0.94 -6.13 6.85
N ASP A 52 -0.54 -7.31 7.29
CA ASP A 52 0.13 -8.27 6.45
C ASP A 52 -0.88 -8.82 5.44
N SER A 53 -0.46 -8.95 4.17
CA SER A 53 -1.37 -9.45 3.14
C SER A 53 -1.82 -10.88 3.38
N LEU A 54 -1.07 -11.67 4.14
CA LEU A 54 -1.50 -13.02 4.54
C LEU A 54 -2.72 -12.99 5.46
N ASP A 55 -2.93 -11.90 6.19
CA ASP A 55 -4.07 -11.73 7.09
C ASP A 55 -5.25 -11.06 6.43
N MET A 56 -5.12 -10.65 5.18
CA MET A 56 -6.14 -9.91 4.45
C MET A 56 -7.31 -10.82 4.06
N THR A 57 -8.52 -10.36 4.39
CA THR A 57 -9.76 -11.07 4.08
C THR A 57 -10.43 -10.51 2.82
N GLU A 58 -11.49 -11.18 2.36
CA GLU A 58 -12.31 -10.66 1.25
C GLU A 58 -12.91 -9.30 1.57
N LYS A 59 -13.32 -9.06 2.81
CA LYS A 59 -13.84 -7.74 3.24
C LYS A 59 -12.79 -6.66 3.12
N ASP A 60 -11.54 -6.97 3.46
CA ASP A 60 -10.45 -6.03 3.34
C ASP A 60 -10.21 -5.68 1.88
N ARG A 61 -10.26 -6.68 0.99
CA ARG A 61 -10.11 -6.45 -0.45
C ARG A 61 -11.27 -5.66 -1.04
N GLU A 62 -12.49 -5.86 -0.53
CA GLU A 62 -13.65 -5.06 -0.93
C GLU A 62 -13.48 -3.58 -0.57
N ILE A 63 -12.85 -3.27 0.56
CA ILE A 63 -12.52 -1.89 0.95
C ILE A 63 -11.60 -1.27 -0.10
N ILE A 64 -10.61 -2.01 -0.56
CA ILE A 64 -9.70 -1.54 -1.62
C ILE A 64 -10.48 -1.26 -2.91
N VAL A 65 -11.34 -2.18 -3.32
CA VAL A 65 -12.15 -2.03 -4.53
C VAL A 65 -13.06 -0.81 -4.43
N ASP A 66 -13.79 -0.67 -3.34
CA ASP A 66 -14.72 0.44 -3.15
C ASP A 66 -13.99 1.78 -3.11
N SER A 67 -12.84 1.84 -2.48
CA SER A 67 -12.01 3.04 -2.44
C SER A 67 -11.55 3.46 -3.84
N CYS A 68 -11.16 2.51 -4.67
CA CYS A 68 -10.79 2.79 -6.05
C CYS A 68 -11.97 3.26 -6.89
N LYS A 69 -13.15 2.70 -6.67
CA LYS A 69 -14.36 3.09 -7.41
C LYS A 69 -14.81 4.51 -7.07
N THR A 70 -14.73 4.89 -5.79
CA THR A 70 -15.23 6.17 -5.32
C THR A 70 -14.20 7.29 -5.36
N CYS A 71 -12.94 6.95 -5.60
CA CYS A 71 -11.85 7.92 -5.69
C CYS A 71 -12.05 8.88 -6.87
N ASN A 72 -11.74 10.15 -6.64
CA ASN A 72 -11.85 11.18 -7.67
C ASN A 72 -10.67 11.27 -8.63
N PHE A 73 -9.62 10.49 -8.38
CA PHE A 73 -8.42 10.49 -9.22
C PHE A 73 -8.43 9.32 -10.19
N ASP A 74 -7.87 9.52 -11.37
CA ASP A 74 -7.77 8.48 -12.39
C ASP A 74 -6.51 7.63 -12.27
N GLN A 75 -5.56 8.06 -11.46
CA GLN A 75 -4.30 7.37 -11.24
C GLN A 75 -4.16 7.01 -9.76
N ILE A 76 -4.02 5.73 -9.49
CA ILE A 76 -4.01 5.18 -8.13
C ILE A 76 -2.82 4.27 -7.96
N ILE A 77 -2.10 4.44 -6.85
CA ILE A 77 -1.07 3.51 -6.41
C ILE A 77 -1.55 2.87 -5.10
N ILE A 78 -1.44 1.57 -5.01
CA ILE A 78 -1.81 0.83 -3.81
C ILE A 78 -0.57 0.14 -3.27
N THR A 79 -0.19 0.49 -2.03
CA THR A 79 0.87 -0.24 -1.34
C THR A 79 0.27 -1.48 -0.69
N HIS A 80 0.93 -2.62 -0.85
CA HIS A 80 0.35 -3.91 -0.50
C HIS A 80 1.46 -4.91 -0.19
N GLY A 81 1.19 -5.84 0.71
CA GLY A 81 2.09 -6.95 0.94
C GLY A 81 2.22 -7.83 -0.29
N THR A 82 3.41 -8.38 -0.52
CA THR A 82 3.69 -9.12 -1.75
C THR A 82 3.07 -10.51 -1.80
N ASP A 83 2.75 -11.11 -0.63
CA ASP A 83 2.29 -12.51 -0.58
C ASP A 83 0.96 -12.73 -1.30
N THR A 84 0.01 -11.81 -1.15
CA THR A 84 -1.32 -11.95 -1.77
C THR A 84 -1.69 -10.75 -2.66
N MET A 85 -0.71 -9.98 -3.10
CA MET A 85 -0.93 -8.82 -3.98
C MET A 85 -1.69 -9.22 -5.25
N VAL A 86 -1.37 -10.35 -5.83
CA VAL A 86 -2.00 -10.85 -7.06
C VAL A 86 -3.49 -11.12 -6.84
N ASP A 87 -3.87 -11.62 -5.67
CA ASP A 87 -5.27 -11.90 -5.36
C ASP A 87 -6.11 -10.62 -5.32
N SER A 88 -5.57 -9.57 -4.70
CA SER A 88 -6.22 -8.26 -4.66
C SER A 88 -6.29 -7.64 -6.05
N ALA A 89 -5.22 -7.75 -6.82
CA ALA A 89 -5.20 -7.22 -8.19
C ALA A 89 -6.20 -7.93 -9.10
N ARG A 90 -6.36 -9.25 -8.97
CA ARG A 90 -7.34 -10.01 -9.73
C ARG A 90 -8.77 -9.61 -9.41
N LEU A 91 -9.06 -9.42 -8.13
CA LEU A 91 -10.39 -8.98 -7.71
C LEU A 91 -10.70 -7.61 -8.30
N LEU A 92 -9.74 -6.71 -8.23
CA LEU A 92 -9.90 -5.36 -8.76
C LEU A 92 -10.08 -5.36 -10.28
N ALA A 93 -9.34 -6.21 -10.99
CA ALA A 93 -9.43 -6.31 -12.45
C ALA A 93 -10.83 -6.73 -12.93
N LYS A 94 -11.55 -7.56 -12.16
CA LYS A 94 -12.90 -7.99 -12.49
C LYS A 94 -13.92 -6.86 -12.46
N GLU A 95 -13.61 -5.76 -11.78
CA GLU A 95 -14.54 -4.64 -11.62
C GLU A 95 -14.53 -3.66 -12.79
N ASN A 96 -13.61 -3.83 -13.73
CA ASN A 96 -13.50 -2.98 -14.94
C ASN A 96 -13.52 -1.47 -14.61
N ILE A 97 -12.78 -1.07 -13.60
CA ILE A 97 -12.68 0.34 -13.22
C ILE A 97 -11.84 1.07 -14.27
N ASP A 98 -12.39 2.14 -14.83
CA ASP A 98 -11.73 2.93 -15.86
C ASP A 98 -10.69 3.89 -15.25
N LYS A 99 -9.67 3.31 -14.66
CA LYS A 99 -8.58 4.03 -14.00
C LYS A 99 -7.28 3.25 -14.14
N THR A 100 -6.16 3.94 -14.04
CA THR A 100 -4.86 3.30 -13.98
C THR A 100 -4.52 2.99 -12.53
N ILE A 101 -4.40 1.72 -12.20
CA ILE A 101 -4.16 1.27 -10.84
C ILE A 101 -2.92 0.39 -10.81
N VAL A 102 -1.96 0.75 -9.95
CA VAL A 102 -0.69 0.04 -9.79
C VAL A 102 -0.55 -0.43 -8.36
N PHE A 103 -0.29 -1.71 -8.19
CA PHE A 103 0.09 -2.28 -6.88
C PHE A 103 1.60 -2.25 -6.75
N THR A 104 2.09 -1.91 -5.57
CA THR A 104 3.51 -1.92 -5.28
C THR A 104 3.76 -2.35 -3.84
N GLY A 105 4.91 -2.92 -3.60
CA GLY A 105 5.34 -3.35 -2.28
C GLY A 105 6.84 -3.61 -2.27
N ALA A 106 7.37 -3.97 -1.10
CA ALA A 106 8.77 -4.27 -0.94
C ALA A 106 8.94 -5.45 0.02
N MET A 107 10.08 -6.12 -0.10
CA MET A 107 10.42 -7.29 0.72
C MET A 107 11.14 -6.89 2.01
N ILE A 108 11.72 -5.70 2.05
CA ILE A 108 12.52 -5.21 3.17
C ILE A 108 11.87 -3.95 3.75
N PRO A 109 11.68 -3.87 5.09
CA PRO A 109 11.15 -2.66 5.72
C PRO A 109 12.02 -1.43 5.48
N ILE A 110 11.39 -0.28 5.27
CA ILE A 110 12.13 1.01 5.18
C ILE A 110 12.87 1.32 6.48
N ASP A 111 12.37 0.81 7.59
CA ASP A 111 12.99 0.97 8.92
C ASP A 111 14.43 0.45 8.98
N PHE A 112 14.81 -0.45 8.06
CA PHE A 112 16.19 -0.94 7.94
C PHE A 112 17.09 -0.03 7.10
N GLY A 113 16.60 1.16 6.73
CA GLY A 113 17.38 2.14 5.98
C GLY A 113 17.21 2.09 4.47
N SER A 114 16.72 0.99 3.92
CA SER A 114 16.37 0.88 2.50
C SER A 114 15.27 -0.15 2.32
N SER A 115 14.38 0.11 1.36
CA SER A 115 13.30 -0.80 1.00
C SER A 115 13.27 -0.93 -0.52
N ASP A 116 13.23 -2.15 -1.01
CA ASP A 116 13.21 -2.44 -2.45
C ASP A 116 11.82 -2.65 -3.05
#